data_a28c022640e7d6ce4e7634cd3b2e50bd
#
_entry.id   a28c022640e7d6ce4e7634cd3b2e50bd
#
_cell.length_a   1.000
_cell.length_b   1.000
_cell.length_c   1.000
_cell.angle_alpha   90.00
_cell.angle_beta   90.00
_cell.angle_gamma   90.00
#
_symmetry.space_group_name_H-M   'P 1'
#
loop_
_entity.id
_entity.type
_entity.pdbx_description
1 polymer ?
#
loop_
_entity_poly.entity_id
_entity_poly.type
_entity_poly.pdbx_seq_one_letter_code
_entity_poly.pdbx_strand_id
1 'polypeptide(L)'
;MVLIPIAFFALLEGGLRLADYGEDYPLFEPLAEDARYRVRNAEVARRYFARQANIPAPLHDVFAARKGADEVRLFVQGGSTAAGFPFYGGGAFSRMLEHRLQRTFPDKTVEVVNTAMDAVNSYTLLDLADEIVEERPDAVLIYAGHNEYYGALGVGSTESLGRFRGLVNAYLGLRHLRTVQLLRNALSGLSAPPDADGGEERATMMEQMVGEQTIPYGSADYDLGLRQFESNLDALLDRYARAEIPVFVATIASNERDQAPFETVFASDTDRAAWQRAYDRGVEASRRGDGAEAIDGFTEAVRLDSLAASGFYALGRAREAVGDTAAAREAFVAARDRDALRFRAPEAVNDVIREVAARRGATVVDVQGALRRAAPGGTIGEEHMLEHLHPTLDGYFLIADAFYDALRDAGAIGDWSRPVTAEAARRDLPLTPADSLVGVLRVRRLKSFWPFVPRGTSAPRGDTLTVRTGFDRVVQALYTDSAPWLDATGELATYYEQQGDLPRALQAREAVVAAYPMFAQPRLGLAGVYLRAGRLNEAEAAFQQAAARDPRASGPLAMLGSVAAQRGDLGRAIEYFERARALDPGNPTVLYNLGVAYAMTGQRGPASTALQQLLRVQPGNPQARALLAQLGP
;
A
#
# COMPACT_ATOMS: atom_id res chain seq x y z
N MET A 1 -36.32 -7.43 36.88
CA MET A 1 -35.83 -6.11 36.46
C MET A 1 -34.88 -6.16 35.26
N VAL A 2 -34.08 -7.21 35.04
CA VAL A 2 -33.11 -7.30 33.91
C VAL A 2 -33.77 -7.42 32.52
N LEU A 3 -34.97 -8.02 32.42
CA LEU A 3 -35.67 -8.26 31.14
C LEU A 3 -36.15 -6.95 30.46
N ILE A 4 -36.48 -5.89 31.23
CA ILE A 4 -37.00 -4.65 30.67
C ILE A 4 -35.89 -3.90 29.84
N PRO A 5 -34.68 -3.69 30.36
CA PRO A 5 -33.60 -3.12 29.57
C PRO A 5 -33.26 -3.95 28.31
N ILE A 6 -33.23 -5.28 28.44
CA ILE A 6 -32.95 -6.17 27.30
C ILE A 6 -34.03 -6.00 26.21
N ALA A 7 -35.32 -6.02 26.60
CA ALA A 7 -36.42 -5.82 25.67
C ALA A 7 -36.39 -4.43 25.02
N PHE A 8 -36.05 -3.38 25.77
CA PHE A 8 -35.90 -2.02 25.26
C PHE A 8 -34.79 -1.94 24.19
N PHE A 9 -33.59 -2.45 24.50
CA PHE A 9 -32.48 -2.42 23.55
C PHE A 9 -32.76 -3.30 22.32
N ALA A 10 -33.41 -4.45 22.47
CA ALA A 10 -33.80 -5.30 21.35
C ALA A 10 -34.83 -4.62 20.43
N LEU A 11 -35.82 -3.90 21.00
CA LEU A 11 -36.78 -3.12 20.24
C LEU A 11 -36.13 -1.91 19.55
N LEU A 12 -35.22 -1.22 20.25
CA LEU A 12 -34.46 -0.11 19.67
C LEU A 12 -33.59 -0.58 18.50
N GLU A 13 -32.84 -1.66 18.68
CA GLU A 13 -32.02 -2.26 17.62
C GLU A 13 -32.89 -2.65 16.40
N GLY A 14 -34.02 -3.33 16.66
CA GLY A 14 -34.99 -3.70 15.59
C GLY A 14 -35.56 -2.47 14.88
N GLY A 15 -35.91 -1.42 15.63
CA GLY A 15 -36.40 -0.15 15.07
C GLY A 15 -35.36 0.56 14.23
N LEU A 16 -34.11 0.62 14.68
CA LEU A 16 -33.01 1.24 13.95
C LEU A 16 -32.71 0.48 12.64
N ARG A 17 -32.72 -0.88 12.67
CA ARG A 17 -32.55 -1.69 11.45
C ARG A 17 -33.70 -1.51 10.47
N LEU A 18 -34.93 -1.41 10.93
CA LEU A 18 -36.10 -1.13 10.07
C LEU A 18 -36.08 0.29 9.49
N ALA A 19 -35.45 1.24 10.18
CA ALA A 19 -35.25 2.61 9.71
C ALA A 19 -33.98 2.76 8.83
N ASP A 20 -33.31 1.66 8.51
CA ASP A 20 -32.04 1.64 7.75
C ASP A 20 -30.95 2.52 8.36
N TYR A 21 -30.91 2.63 9.68
CA TYR A 21 -29.93 3.41 10.41
C TYR A 21 -28.62 2.65 10.58
N GLY A 22 -27.49 3.30 10.23
CA GLY A 22 -26.13 2.79 10.41
C GLY A 22 -25.75 1.73 9.36
N GLU A 23 -24.47 1.33 9.36
CA GLU A 23 -23.89 0.41 8.39
C GLU A 23 -22.91 -0.56 9.06
N ASP A 24 -22.63 -1.70 8.42
CA ASP A 24 -21.71 -2.71 8.97
C ASP A 24 -20.27 -2.54 8.47
N TYR A 25 -20.05 -1.82 7.37
CA TYR A 25 -18.74 -1.58 6.76
C TYR A 25 -17.88 -2.86 6.65
N PRO A 26 -18.30 -3.91 5.90
CA PRO A 26 -17.50 -5.12 5.75
C PRO A 26 -16.13 -4.77 5.16
N LEU A 27 -15.11 -5.62 5.43
CA LEU A 27 -13.76 -5.38 4.90
C LEU A 27 -13.73 -5.47 3.36
N PHE A 28 -14.50 -6.40 2.82
CA PHE A 28 -14.57 -6.64 1.37
C PHE A 28 -16.01 -6.57 0.88
N GLU A 29 -16.17 -6.01 -0.31
CA GLU A 29 -17.43 -5.94 -1.02
C GLU A 29 -17.28 -6.45 -2.47
N PRO A 30 -18.37 -6.90 -3.12
CA PRO A 30 -18.31 -7.25 -4.54
C PRO A 30 -17.89 -6.04 -5.37
N LEU A 31 -17.02 -6.26 -6.37
CA LEU A 31 -16.71 -5.21 -7.35
C LEU A 31 -17.97 -4.87 -8.16
N ALA A 32 -18.32 -3.59 -8.22
CA ALA A 32 -19.58 -3.13 -8.82
C ALA A 32 -19.74 -3.54 -10.29
N GLU A 33 -18.65 -3.52 -11.04
CA GLU A 33 -18.61 -3.84 -12.47
C GLU A 33 -18.62 -5.36 -12.73
N ASP A 34 -18.15 -6.17 -11.77
CA ASP A 34 -18.03 -7.61 -11.94
C ASP A 34 -18.00 -8.35 -10.59
N ALA A 35 -19.13 -8.90 -10.17
CA ALA A 35 -19.27 -9.64 -8.92
C ALA A 35 -18.43 -10.94 -8.81
N ARG A 36 -17.70 -11.34 -9.87
CA ARG A 36 -16.69 -12.40 -9.79
C ARG A 36 -15.45 -11.97 -9.00
N TYR A 37 -15.31 -10.66 -8.75
CA TYR A 37 -14.23 -10.07 -7.99
C TYR A 37 -14.74 -9.38 -6.73
N ARG A 38 -13.85 -9.23 -5.77
CA ARG A 38 -14.03 -8.43 -4.56
C ARG A 38 -13.03 -7.30 -4.53
N VAL A 39 -13.40 -6.22 -3.86
CA VAL A 39 -12.55 -5.07 -3.60
C VAL A 39 -12.61 -4.73 -2.12
N ARG A 40 -11.56 -4.13 -1.58
CA ARG A 40 -11.59 -3.61 -0.23
C ARG A 40 -12.62 -2.48 -0.14
N ASN A 41 -13.52 -2.55 0.83
CA ASN A 41 -14.50 -1.50 1.07
C ASN A 41 -13.80 -0.19 1.46
N ALA A 42 -14.06 0.87 0.71
CA ALA A 42 -13.49 2.20 0.95
C ALA A 42 -13.87 2.77 2.32
N GLU A 43 -15.04 2.41 2.82
CA GLU A 43 -15.61 2.94 4.06
C GLU A 43 -15.24 2.11 5.31
N VAL A 44 -14.47 1.01 5.17
CA VAL A 44 -14.13 0.11 6.29
C VAL A 44 -13.45 0.83 7.46
N ALA A 45 -12.67 1.87 7.17
CA ALA A 45 -11.98 2.67 8.18
C ALA A 45 -12.95 3.40 9.14
N ARG A 46 -14.21 3.62 8.75
CA ARG A 46 -15.26 4.19 9.62
C ARG A 46 -15.56 3.34 10.86
N ARG A 47 -15.15 2.08 10.86
CA ARG A 47 -15.21 1.24 12.06
C ARG A 47 -14.38 1.83 13.21
N TYR A 48 -13.26 2.49 12.90
CA TYR A 48 -12.22 2.89 13.84
C TYR A 48 -12.14 4.41 14.01
N PHE A 49 -12.49 5.18 13.00
CA PHE A 49 -12.43 6.63 12.98
C PHE A 49 -13.84 7.23 13.04
N ALA A 50 -14.13 7.97 14.12
CA ALA A 50 -15.43 8.61 14.28
C ALA A 50 -15.55 9.89 13.43
N ARG A 51 -14.43 10.57 13.15
CA ARG A 51 -14.39 11.83 12.42
C ARG A 51 -14.07 11.58 10.94
N GLN A 52 -14.89 12.13 10.05
CA GLN A 52 -14.71 12.00 8.59
C GLN A 52 -13.32 12.48 8.12
N ALA A 53 -12.76 13.51 8.77
CA ALA A 53 -11.45 14.07 8.41
C ALA A 53 -10.28 13.11 8.69
N ASN A 54 -10.48 12.08 9.51
CA ASN A 54 -9.44 11.12 9.91
C ASN A 54 -9.53 9.80 9.14
N ILE A 55 -10.45 9.67 8.18
CA ILE A 55 -10.59 8.44 7.40
C ILE A 55 -9.45 8.34 6.38
N PRO A 56 -8.61 7.29 6.45
CA PRO A 56 -7.54 7.07 5.48
C PRO A 56 -8.06 6.88 4.06
N ALA A 57 -7.25 7.30 3.08
CA ALA A 57 -7.55 7.02 1.68
C ALA A 57 -7.66 5.51 1.41
N PRO A 58 -8.65 5.04 0.64
CA PRO A 58 -8.82 3.62 0.36
C PRO A 58 -7.73 3.12 -0.58
N LEU A 59 -7.26 1.88 -0.34
CA LEU A 59 -6.54 1.10 -1.33
C LEU A 59 -7.56 0.30 -2.16
N HIS A 60 -7.36 0.24 -3.46
CA HIS A 60 -8.27 -0.44 -4.39
C HIS A 60 -7.68 -1.77 -4.88
N ASP A 61 -7.40 -2.69 -3.94
CA ASP A 61 -6.94 -4.02 -4.30
C ASP A 61 -8.13 -4.90 -4.67
N VAL A 62 -8.06 -5.46 -5.87
CA VAL A 62 -9.09 -6.34 -6.43
C VAL A 62 -8.56 -7.77 -6.46
N PHE A 63 -9.38 -8.73 -6.06
CA PHE A 63 -9.05 -10.16 -6.07
C PHE A 63 -10.29 -11.01 -6.41
N ALA A 64 -10.09 -12.27 -6.81
CA ALA A 64 -11.19 -13.15 -7.19
C ALA A 64 -12.10 -13.48 -6.01
N ALA A 65 -13.43 -13.37 -6.17
CA ALA A 65 -14.40 -13.69 -5.13
C ALA A 65 -14.37 -15.20 -4.74
N ARG A 66 -13.90 -16.05 -5.65
CA ARG A 66 -13.68 -17.49 -5.40
C ARG A 66 -12.26 -17.83 -5.79
N LYS A 67 -11.44 -18.22 -4.82
CA LYS A 67 -10.07 -18.66 -5.04
C LYS A 67 -10.07 -19.95 -5.89
N GLY A 68 -9.38 -19.92 -7.02
CA GLY A 68 -9.18 -21.07 -7.91
C GLY A 68 -8.08 -22.01 -7.41
N ALA A 69 -7.97 -23.19 -8.04
CA ALA A 69 -6.96 -24.19 -7.67
C ALA A 69 -5.50 -23.73 -7.96
N ASP A 70 -5.31 -22.93 -9.01
CA ASP A 70 -4.01 -22.43 -9.42
C ASP A 70 -3.77 -20.98 -8.94
N GLU A 71 -4.55 -20.51 -7.95
CA GLU A 71 -4.40 -19.19 -7.36
C GLU A 71 -3.66 -19.26 -6.04
N VAL A 72 -2.71 -18.34 -5.88
CA VAL A 72 -2.02 -18.04 -4.62
C VAL A 72 -2.52 -16.71 -4.11
N ARG A 73 -3.03 -16.69 -2.89
CA ARG A 73 -3.59 -15.49 -2.26
C ARG A 73 -2.88 -15.17 -0.96
N LEU A 74 -2.23 -14.01 -0.92
CA LEU A 74 -1.57 -13.48 0.25
C LEU A 74 -2.32 -12.23 0.74
N PHE A 75 -2.42 -12.06 2.04
CA PHE A 75 -2.94 -10.82 2.62
C PHE A 75 -1.83 -10.07 3.35
N VAL A 76 -1.81 -8.74 3.18
CA VAL A 76 -0.91 -7.85 3.91
C VAL A 76 -1.70 -7.06 4.94
N GLN A 77 -1.28 -7.11 6.20
CA GLN A 77 -1.84 -6.29 7.28
C GLN A 77 -0.79 -5.35 7.85
N GLY A 78 -1.20 -4.14 8.23
CA GLY A 78 -0.31 -3.17 8.87
C GLY A 78 -0.86 -1.75 8.86
N GLY A 79 0.02 -0.81 9.20
CA GLY A 79 -0.25 0.63 9.17
C GLY A 79 0.16 1.28 7.84
N SER A 80 0.43 2.60 7.86
CA SER A 80 0.76 3.40 6.67
C SER A 80 1.95 2.89 5.86
N THR A 81 2.99 2.37 6.52
CA THR A 81 4.14 1.76 5.81
C THR A 81 3.68 0.52 5.03
N ALA A 82 2.87 -0.34 5.62
CA ALA A 82 2.34 -1.50 4.91
C ALA A 82 1.35 -1.10 3.80
N ALA A 83 0.58 -0.03 4.00
CA ALA A 83 -0.28 0.56 2.97
C ALA A 83 0.52 1.13 1.79
N GLY A 84 1.80 1.48 2.01
CA GLY A 84 2.71 1.96 0.98
C GLY A 84 2.86 3.48 0.91
N PHE A 85 2.49 4.22 1.99
CA PHE A 85 2.69 5.67 2.04
C PHE A 85 4.17 6.03 1.82
N PRO A 86 4.50 7.03 1.01
CA PRO A 86 3.65 7.98 0.29
C PRO A 86 3.28 7.55 -1.14
N PHE A 87 3.80 6.41 -1.61
CA PHE A 87 3.69 6.00 -3.01
C PHE A 87 2.39 5.26 -3.30
N TYR A 88 1.88 4.48 -2.32
CA TYR A 88 0.75 3.57 -2.50
C TYR A 88 0.90 2.72 -3.79
N GLY A 89 -0.09 2.62 -4.63
CA GLY A 89 -0.06 2.02 -5.97
C GLY A 89 1.12 1.07 -6.23
N GLY A 90 1.96 1.38 -7.23
CA GLY A 90 3.11 0.55 -7.62
C GLY A 90 4.30 0.57 -6.64
N GLY A 91 4.40 1.59 -5.77
CA GLY A 91 5.54 1.78 -4.87
C GLY A 91 5.44 1.07 -3.52
N ALA A 92 4.30 0.46 -3.17
CA ALA A 92 4.15 -0.33 -1.95
C ALA A 92 4.94 -1.65 -2.04
N PHE A 93 5.51 -2.11 -0.92
CA PHE A 93 6.24 -3.38 -0.89
C PHE A 93 5.37 -4.57 -1.32
N SER A 94 4.08 -4.53 -1.02
CA SER A 94 3.11 -5.55 -1.43
C SER A 94 3.03 -5.70 -2.95
N ARG A 95 3.05 -4.58 -3.69
CA ARG A 95 3.05 -4.59 -5.16
C ARG A 95 4.38 -5.05 -5.76
N MET A 96 5.49 -4.63 -5.17
CA MET A 96 6.82 -5.10 -5.56
C MET A 96 6.95 -6.62 -5.35
N LEU A 97 6.44 -7.12 -4.22
CA LEU A 97 6.40 -8.54 -3.88
C LEU A 97 5.50 -9.32 -4.85
N GLU A 98 4.27 -8.84 -5.08
CA GLU A 98 3.31 -9.46 -6.00
C GLU A 98 3.90 -9.60 -7.41
N HIS A 99 4.46 -8.51 -7.93
CA HIS A 99 5.09 -8.51 -9.25
C HIS A 99 6.23 -9.53 -9.35
N ARG A 100 7.07 -9.63 -8.32
CA ARG A 100 8.17 -10.61 -8.27
C ARG A 100 7.65 -12.05 -8.16
N LEU A 101 6.62 -12.29 -7.35
CA LEU A 101 5.99 -13.60 -7.20
C LEU A 101 5.28 -14.07 -8.48
N GLN A 102 4.58 -13.19 -9.19
CA GLN A 102 3.96 -13.51 -10.48
C GLN A 102 5.00 -13.97 -11.53
N ARG A 103 6.21 -13.39 -11.49
CA ARG A 103 7.32 -13.79 -12.38
C ARG A 103 8.00 -15.08 -11.91
N THR A 104 7.99 -15.36 -10.61
CA THR A 104 8.51 -16.62 -10.04
C THR A 104 7.57 -17.78 -10.35
N PHE A 105 6.27 -17.55 -10.32
CA PHE A 105 5.21 -18.54 -10.54
C PHE A 105 4.35 -18.19 -11.77
N PRO A 106 4.89 -18.23 -13.00
CA PRO A 106 4.18 -17.78 -14.18
C PRO A 106 2.94 -18.62 -14.52
N ASP A 107 2.88 -19.85 -14.02
CA ASP A 107 1.77 -20.79 -14.22
C ASP A 107 0.65 -20.62 -13.16
N LYS A 108 0.84 -19.72 -12.18
CA LYS A 108 -0.14 -19.41 -11.14
C LYS A 108 -0.67 -17.99 -11.28
N THR A 109 -1.85 -17.75 -10.77
CA THR A 109 -2.33 -16.39 -10.49
C THR A 109 -1.96 -16.04 -9.06
N VAL A 110 -1.09 -15.04 -8.87
CA VAL A 110 -0.70 -14.56 -7.54
C VAL A 110 -1.46 -13.28 -7.25
N GLU A 111 -2.13 -13.24 -6.10
CA GLU A 111 -2.85 -12.09 -5.56
C GLU A 111 -2.21 -11.70 -4.22
N VAL A 112 -1.75 -10.47 -4.09
CA VAL A 112 -1.27 -9.92 -2.81
C VAL A 112 -2.20 -8.78 -2.41
N VAL A 113 -3.20 -9.10 -1.62
CA VAL A 113 -4.27 -8.18 -1.20
C VAL A 113 -3.81 -7.37 0.01
N ASN A 114 -3.70 -6.06 -0.16
CA ASN A 114 -3.25 -5.18 0.90
C ASN A 114 -4.43 -4.60 1.68
N THR A 115 -4.61 -5.04 2.94
CA THR A 115 -5.63 -4.56 3.86
C THR A 115 -5.13 -3.51 4.85
N ALA A 116 -3.88 -3.10 4.73
CA ALA A 116 -3.27 -2.10 5.61
C ALA A 116 -3.95 -0.73 5.46
N MET A 117 -3.95 0.04 6.54
CA MET A 117 -4.55 1.38 6.60
C MET A 117 -3.64 2.33 7.39
N ASP A 118 -3.67 3.62 7.03
CA ASP A 118 -2.94 4.64 7.78
C ASP A 118 -3.50 4.79 9.19
N ALA A 119 -2.64 5.12 10.14
CA ALA A 119 -2.99 5.44 11.53
C ALA A 119 -3.79 4.36 12.30
N VAL A 120 -3.75 3.11 11.86
CA VAL A 120 -4.33 1.97 12.61
C VAL A 120 -3.26 1.22 13.41
N ASN A 121 -3.69 0.45 14.41
CA ASN A 121 -2.83 -0.34 15.29
C ASN A 121 -3.27 -1.80 15.37
N SER A 122 -2.71 -2.56 16.32
CA SER A 122 -2.95 -4.00 16.48
C SER A 122 -4.42 -4.38 16.75
N TYR A 123 -5.24 -3.49 17.32
CA TYR A 123 -6.68 -3.72 17.48
C TYR A 123 -7.39 -3.87 16.14
N THR A 124 -7.05 -3.00 15.18
CA THR A 124 -7.62 -3.06 13.82
C THR A 124 -7.22 -4.36 13.12
N LEU A 125 -5.95 -4.75 13.21
CA LEU A 125 -5.47 -5.99 12.59
C LEU A 125 -6.24 -7.20 13.13
N LEU A 126 -6.45 -7.26 14.44
CA LEU A 126 -7.20 -8.33 15.11
C LEU A 126 -8.67 -8.33 14.70
N ASP A 127 -9.30 -7.17 14.59
CA ASP A 127 -10.71 -7.03 14.20
C ASP A 127 -10.99 -7.49 12.77
N LEU A 128 -10.03 -7.30 11.85
CA LEU A 128 -10.14 -7.69 10.45
C LEU A 128 -9.82 -9.17 10.18
N ALA A 129 -9.22 -9.88 11.16
CA ALA A 129 -8.64 -11.20 10.93
C ALA A 129 -9.67 -12.25 10.49
N ASP A 130 -10.89 -12.25 11.05
CA ASP A 130 -11.91 -13.23 10.69
C ASP A 130 -12.37 -13.09 9.24
N GLU A 131 -12.54 -11.85 8.77
CA GLU A 131 -12.92 -11.58 7.38
C GLU A 131 -11.79 -11.96 6.40
N ILE A 132 -10.52 -11.85 6.82
CA ILE A 132 -9.37 -12.32 6.05
C ILE A 132 -9.33 -13.86 6.01
N VAL A 133 -9.61 -14.54 7.13
CA VAL A 133 -9.67 -16.01 7.19
C VAL A 133 -10.74 -16.56 6.24
N GLU A 134 -11.89 -15.90 6.14
CA GLU A 134 -12.97 -16.29 5.22
C GLU A 134 -12.54 -16.31 3.75
N GLU A 135 -11.56 -15.47 3.38
CA GLU A 135 -11.01 -15.40 2.02
C GLU A 135 -9.95 -16.47 1.71
N ARG A 136 -9.67 -17.37 2.65
CA ARG A 136 -8.79 -18.54 2.51
C ARG A 136 -7.40 -18.21 1.97
N PRO A 137 -6.62 -17.34 2.64
CA PRO A 137 -5.25 -17.02 2.23
C PRO A 137 -4.33 -18.23 2.32
N ASP A 138 -3.28 -18.27 1.48
CA ASP A 138 -2.16 -19.19 1.60
C ASP A 138 -1.14 -18.72 2.63
N ALA A 139 -1.06 -17.41 2.87
CA ALA A 139 -0.31 -16.82 3.97
C ALA A 139 -0.78 -15.40 4.27
N VAL A 140 -0.47 -14.93 5.49
CA VAL A 140 -0.65 -13.53 5.91
C VAL A 140 0.69 -12.91 6.25
N LEU A 141 0.92 -11.70 5.72
CA LEU A 141 2.13 -10.90 5.90
C LEU A 141 1.80 -9.72 6.80
N ILE A 142 2.51 -9.55 7.91
CA ILE A 142 2.23 -8.49 8.89
C ILE A 142 3.45 -7.57 9.01
N TYR A 143 3.24 -6.26 8.76
CA TYR A 143 4.20 -5.20 9.04
C TYR A 143 3.51 -4.10 9.85
N ALA A 144 3.56 -4.18 11.18
CA ALA A 144 2.81 -3.32 12.08
C ALA A 144 3.53 -3.13 13.43
N GLY A 145 3.30 -1.95 14.09
CA GLY A 145 3.80 -1.65 15.42
C GLY A 145 4.08 -0.17 15.67
N HIS A 146 4.26 0.67 14.64
CA HIS A 146 4.54 2.09 14.83
C HIS A 146 3.38 2.86 15.48
N ASN A 147 2.15 2.47 15.18
CA ASN A 147 0.95 3.20 15.58
C ASN A 147 0.34 2.72 16.92
N GLU A 148 1.03 1.89 17.69
CA GLU A 148 0.43 1.27 18.88
C GLU A 148 -0.02 2.29 19.93
N TYR A 149 0.70 3.41 20.03
CA TYR A 149 0.38 4.45 21.00
C TYR A 149 -0.67 5.45 20.50
N TYR A 150 -0.57 5.90 19.25
CA TYR A 150 -1.40 6.99 18.72
C TYR A 150 -2.35 6.56 17.59
N GLY A 151 -2.25 5.35 17.08
CA GLY A 151 -3.20 4.83 16.13
C GLY A 151 -4.62 4.74 16.70
N ALA A 152 -5.60 4.52 15.85
CA ALA A 152 -6.98 4.36 16.27
C ALA A 152 -7.10 3.34 17.41
N LEU A 153 -7.79 3.71 18.50
CA LEU A 153 -7.94 2.90 19.71
C LEU A 153 -6.64 2.71 20.55
N GLY A 154 -5.54 3.41 20.23
CA GLY A 154 -4.29 3.38 20.99
C GLY A 154 -4.37 4.14 22.32
N VAL A 155 -3.41 3.89 23.22
CA VAL A 155 -3.39 4.46 24.59
C VAL A 155 -3.38 5.99 24.61
N GLY A 156 -2.67 6.61 23.66
CA GLY A 156 -2.53 8.07 23.53
C GLY A 156 -3.38 8.67 22.41
N SER A 157 -4.28 7.90 21.80
CA SER A 157 -5.12 8.37 20.71
C SER A 157 -6.27 9.25 21.19
N THR A 158 -6.57 10.31 20.43
CA THR A 158 -7.77 11.14 20.64
C THR A 158 -9.07 10.44 20.31
N GLU A 159 -9.01 9.37 19.51
CA GLU A 159 -10.18 8.58 19.06
C GLU A 159 -10.59 7.49 20.07
N SER A 160 -10.06 7.47 21.32
CA SER A 160 -10.13 6.23 22.07
C SER A 160 -10.52 6.27 23.54
N LEU A 161 -11.16 5.14 23.92
CA LEU A 161 -11.18 4.55 25.25
C LEU A 161 -9.92 3.64 25.46
N GLY A 162 -8.81 3.87 24.76
CA GLY A 162 -7.67 2.97 24.59
C GLY A 162 -6.93 2.53 25.84
N ARG A 163 -7.13 3.23 26.96
CA ARG A 163 -6.62 2.80 28.28
C ARG A 163 -7.31 1.54 28.83
N PHE A 164 -8.48 1.18 28.31
CA PHE A 164 -9.29 0.07 28.80
C PHE A 164 -9.51 -0.99 27.72
N ARG A 165 -8.55 -1.90 27.55
CA ARG A 165 -8.62 -2.99 26.55
C ARG A 165 -9.97 -3.73 26.55
N GLY A 166 -10.55 -3.99 27.72
CA GLY A 166 -11.87 -4.64 27.83
C GLY A 166 -12.99 -3.83 27.17
N LEU A 167 -12.97 -2.50 27.29
CA LEU A 167 -13.96 -1.63 26.64
C LEU A 167 -13.74 -1.55 25.14
N VAL A 168 -12.48 -1.48 24.69
CA VAL A 168 -12.16 -1.51 23.25
C VAL A 168 -12.65 -2.81 22.62
N ASN A 169 -12.34 -3.95 23.22
CA ASN A 169 -12.79 -5.25 22.71
C ASN A 169 -14.32 -5.40 22.75
N ALA A 170 -14.99 -4.90 23.81
CA ALA A 170 -16.45 -4.88 23.88
C ALA A 170 -17.04 -3.99 22.77
N TYR A 171 -16.46 -2.80 22.53
CA TYR A 171 -16.87 -1.94 21.44
C TYR A 171 -16.71 -2.64 20.07
N LEU A 172 -15.53 -3.22 19.78
CA LEU A 172 -15.28 -3.93 18.53
C LEU A 172 -16.22 -5.12 18.33
N GLY A 173 -16.53 -5.88 19.40
CA GLY A 173 -17.48 -6.97 19.37
C GLY A 173 -18.94 -6.55 19.19
N LEU A 174 -19.31 -5.34 19.60
CA LEU A 174 -20.68 -4.84 19.58
C LEU A 174 -20.94 -3.77 18.49
N ARG A 175 -19.90 -3.36 17.73
CA ARG A 175 -19.99 -2.28 16.74
C ARG A 175 -21.02 -2.52 15.63
N HIS A 176 -21.37 -3.78 15.37
CA HIS A 176 -22.41 -4.17 14.40
C HIS A 176 -23.84 -3.89 14.88
N LEU A 177 -24.01 -3.56 16.17
CA LEU A 177 -25.30 -3.16 16.71
C LEU A 177 -25.58 -1.70 16.36
N ARG A 178 -26.72 -1.44 15.73
CA ARG A 178 -27.16 -0.10 15.36
C ARG A 178 -27.32 0.82 16.58
N THR A 179 -27.72 0.25 17.71
CA THR A 179 -27.80 0.94 18.99
C THR A 179 -26.45 1.46 19.48
N VAL A 180 -25.37 0.66 19.29
CA VAL A 180 -23.99 1.07 19.65
C VAL A 180 -23.51 2.17 18.71
N GLN A 181 -23.81 2.08 17.42
CA GLN A 181 -23.50 3.11 16.42
C GLN A 181 -24.25 4.42 16.74
N LEU A 182 -25.52 4.37 17.10
CA LEU A 182 -26.30 5.52 17.53
C LEU A 182 -25.66 6.20 18.75
N LEU A 183 -25.30 5.42 19.76
CA LEU A 183 -24.64 5.96 20.98
C LEU A 183 -23.31 6.61 20.66
N ARG A 184 -22.47 5.95 19.84
CA ARG A 184 -21.19 6.51 19.39
C ARG A 184 -21.37 7.84 18.66
N ASN A 185 -22.29 7.88 17.69
CA ASN A 185 -22.55 9.09 16.90
C ASN A 185 -23.10 10.24 17.76
N ALA A 186 -23.96 9.93 18.73
CA ALA A 186 -24.45 10.92 19.67
C ALA A 186 -23.32 11.48 20.58
N LEU A 187 -22.43 10.62 21.09
CA LEU A 187 -21.29 11.03 21.91
C LEU A 187 -20.27 11.86 21.10
N SER A 188 -19.98 11.46 19.85
CA SER A 188 -19.08 12.21 18.96
C SER A 188 -19.64 13.59 18.62
N GLY A 189 -20.96 13.72 18.42
CA GLY A 189 -21.61 15.00 18.16
C GLY A 189 -21.58 15.96 19.36
N LEU A 190 -21.56 15.42 20.59
CA LEU A 190 -21.43 16.22 21.82
C LEU A 190 -19.99 16.69 22.10
N SER A 191 -19.01 15.98 21.54
CA SER A 191 -17.57 16.25 21.74
C SER A 191 -16.95 17.04 20.60
N ALA A 192 -17.69 17.36 19.55
CA ALA A 192 -17.22 18.17 18.44
C ALA A 192 -17.05 19.63 18.89
N PRO A 193 -15.88 20.27 18.71
CA PRO A 193 -15.80 21.72 18.79
C PRO A 193 -16.71 22.31 17.72
N PRO A 194 -17.34 23.49 17.95
CA PRO A 194 -18.17 24.14 16.95
C PRO A 194 -17.35 24.29 15.67
N ASP A 195 -17.95 23.90 14.54
CA ASP A 195 -17.35 23.95 13.22
C ASP A 195 -16.59 25.26 13.03
N ALA A 196 -15.28 25.17 12.89
CA ALA A 196 -14.49 26.26 12.34
C ALA A 196 -14.79 26.32 10.85
N ASP A 197 -15.91 26.94 10.49
CA ASP A 197 -16.19 27.41 9.15
C ASP A 197 -15.09 28.42 8.78
N GLY A 198 -14.21 28.06 7.91
CA GLY A 198 -13.27 28.98 7.30
C GLY A 198 -11.85 28.44 7.14
N GLY A 199 -11.55 27.81 6.02
CA GLY A 199 -10.33 28.08 5.25
C GLY A 199 -8.94 27.79 5.86
N GLU A 200 -8.82 27.20 7.04
CA GLU A 200 -7.53 26.81 7.59
C GLU A 200 -7.06 25.47 6.99
N GLU A 201 -5.84 25.45 6.48
CA GLU A 201 -5.18 24.24 6.01
C GLU A 201 -5.27 23.16 7.10
N ARG A 202 -5.92 22.05 6.76
CA ARG A 202 -6.25 20.99 7.71
C ARG A 202 -4.97 20.42 8.30
N ALA A 203 -4.91 20.33 9.63
CA ALA A 203 -3.88 19.62 10.38
C ALA A 203 -3.67 18.19 9.82
N THR A 204 -2.44 17.70 9.89
CA THR A 204 -2.15 16.32 9.44
C THR A 204 -2.90 15.31 10.32
N MET A 205 -3.13 14.10 9.79
CA MET A 205 -3.69 13.01 10.60
C MET A 205 -2.86 12.76 11.87
N MET A 206 -1.53 12.89 11.80
CA MET A 206 -0.64 12.79 12.96
C MET A 206 -1.00 13.79 14.06
N GLU A 207 -1.23 15.05 13.71
CA GLU A 207 -1.60 16.10 14.66
C GLU A 207 -2.98 15.88 15.26
N GLN A 208 -3.92 15.41 14.47
CA GLN A 208 -5.28 15.13 14.91
C GLN A 208 -5.36 13.92 15.84
N MET A 209 -4.53 12.89 15.62
CA MET A 209 -4.56 11.65 16.40
C MET A 209 -3.89 11.77 17.76
N VAL A 210 -2.84 12.58 17.90
CA VAL A 210 -2.02 12.65 19.14
C VAL A 210 -2.61 13.57 20.21
N GLY A 211 -3.38 14.60 19.83
CA GLY A 211 -3.76 15.64 20.79
C GLY A 211 -2.52 16.31 21.40
N GLU A 212 -2.45 16.40 22.75
CA GLU A 212 -1.32 16.99 23.48
C GLU A 212 -0.52 15.96 24.32
N GLN A 213 -0.71 14.66 24.08
CA GLN A 213 -0.15 13.63 24.95
C GLN A 213 1.26 13.20 24.56
N THR A 214 2.24 13.44 25.44
CA THR A 214 3.54 12.76 25.39
C THR A 214 3.49 11.49 26.22
N ILE A 215 4.22 10.45 25.77
CA ILE A 215 4.34 9.16 26.47
C ILE A 215 5.82 8.90 26.76
N PRO A 216 6.32 9.27 27.95
CA PRO A 216 7.72 9.06 28.33
C PRO A 216 8.11 7.58 28.34
N TYR A 217 9.36 7.31 28.04
CA TYR A 217 9.95 5.97 28.13
C TYR A 217 9.81 5.40 29.54
N GLY A 218 9.34 4.14 29.67
CA GLY A 218 9.12 3.47 30.95
C GLY A 218 7.96 4.01 31.79
N SER A 219 7.12 4.90 31.25
CA SER A 219 5.89 5.35 31.94
C SER A 219 4.81 4.27 31.94
N ALA A 220 3.80 4.41 32.79
CA ALA A 220 2.68 3.47 32.85
C ALA A 220 1.94 3.33 31.51
N ASP A 221 1.80 4.43 30.75
CA ASP A 221 1.17 4.43 29.43
C ASP A 221 2.09 3.79 28.37
N TYR A 222 3.42 3.95 28.49
CA TYR A 222 4.39 3.23 27.66
C TYR A 222 4.26 1.71 27.84
N ASP A 223 4.27 1.24 29.08
CA ASP A 223 4.13 -0.18 29.38
C ASP A 223 2.75 -0.72 29.00
N LEU A 224 1.71 0.10 29.16
CA LEU A 224 0.35 -0.27 28.77
C LEU A 224 0.25 -0.50 27.25
N GLY A 225 0.84 0.38 26.44
CA GLY A 225 0.89 0.24 24.98
C GLY A 225 1.58 -1.06 24.55
N LEU A 226 2.73 -1.39 25.14
CA LEU A 226 3.43 -2.65 24.86
C LEU A 226 2.61 -3.88 25.23
N ARG A 227 1.98 -3.88 26.43
CA ARG A 227 1.10 -5.00 26.85
C ARG A 227 -0.13 -5.16 25.94
N GLN A 228 -0.70 -4.07 25.44
CA GLN A 228 -1.83 -4.12 24.51
C GLN A 228 -1.37 -4.70 23.18
N PHE A 229 -0.23 -4.24 22.65
CA PHE A 229 0.35 -4.78 21.44
C PHE A 229 0.61 -6.28 21.55
N GLU A 230 1.32 -6.72 22.60
CA GLU A 230 1.59 -8.13 22.86
C GLU A 230 0.30 -8.95 22.88
N SER A 231 -0.69 -8.50 23.66
CA SER A 231 -1.95 -9.22 23.81
C SER A 231 -2.77 -9.31 22.50
N ASN A 232 -2.75 -8.24 21.69
CA ASN A 232 -3.47 -8.22 20.42
C ASN A 232 -2.73 -9.04 19.36
N LEU A 233 -1.40 -8.94 19.28
CA LEU A 233 -0.59 -9.74 18.37
C LEU A 233 -0.71 -11.24 18.70
N ASP A 234 -0.66 -11.61 19.99
CA ASP A 234 -0.84 -12.99 20.43
C ASP A 234 -2.22 -13.54 20.01
N ALA A 235 -3.28 -12.77 20.22
CA ALA A 235 -4.64 -13.16 19.80
C ALA A 235 -4.78 -13.23 18.29
N LEU A 236 -4.14 -12.32 17.55
CA LEU A 236 -4.13 -12.31 16.09
C LEU A 236 -3.45 -13.54 15.51
N LEU A 237 -2.24 -13.86 15.99
CA LEU A 237 -1.49 -15.02 15.54
C LEU A 237 -2.17 -16.34 15.94
N ASP A 238 -2.79 -16.40 17.13
CA ASP A 238 -3.60 -17.55 17.56
C ASP A 238 -4.80 -17.81 16.62
N ARG A 239 -5.44 -16.73 16.12
CA ARG A 239 -6.58 -16.83 15.20
C ARG A 239 -6.17 -17.42 13.85
N TYR A 240 -5.07 -16.96 13.27
CA TYR A 240 -4.53 -17.52 12.04
C TYR A 240 -4.00 -18.94 12.22
N ALA A 241 -3.35 -19.23 13.35
CA ALA A 241 -2.88 -20.58 13.67
C ALA A 241 -4.04 -21.60 13.77
N ARG A 242 -5.17 -21.22 14.39
CA ARG A 242 -6.38 -22.08 14.42
C ARG A 242 -7.00 -22.31 13.04
N ALA A 243 -6.82 -21.37 12.13
CA ALA A 243 -7.25 -21.49 10.75
C ALA A 243 -6.21 -22.18 9.85
N GLU A 244 -5.10 -22.66 10.44
CA GLU A 244 -3.96 -23.30 9.74
C GLU A 244 -3.35 -22.40 8.65
N ILE A 245 -3.39 -21.08 8.83
CA ILE A 245 -2.85 -20.09 7.90
C ILE A 245 -1.43 -19.69 8.35
N PRO A 246 -0.41 -19.90 7.52
CA PRO A 246 0.95 -19.44 7.81
C PRO A 246 1.03 -17.92 7.94
N VAL A 247 1.71 -17.43 8.97
CA VAL A 247 1.93 -16.00 9.20
C VAL A 247 3.40 -15.66 9.14
N PHE A 248 3.71 -14.59 8.40
CA PHE A 248 5.02 -13.97 8.30
C PHE A 248 4.93 -12.58 8.94
N VAL A 249 5.45 -12.44 10.15
CA VAL A 249 5.42 -11.17 10.89
C VAL A 249 6.79 -10.51 10.88
N ALA A 250 6.84 -9.27 10.39
CA ALA A 250 8.10 -8.56 10.22
C ALA A 250 8.47 -7.72 11.44
N THR A 251 9.78 -7.67 11.75
CA THR A 251 10.32 -6.61 12.58
C THR A 251 10.18 -5.28 11.86
N ILE A 252 9.84 -4.22 12.59
CA ILE A 252 9.63 -2.89 12.02
C ILE A 252 10.85 -2.01 12.14
N ALA A 253 11.01 -1.12 11.17
CA ALA A 253 12.17 -0.25 11.03
C ALA A 253 11.77 1.22 10.91
N SER A 254 12.61 2.12 11.41
CA SER A 254 12.44 3.57 11.33
C SER A 254 13.77 4.25 11.07
N ASN A 255 13.75 5.55 10.75
CA ASN A 255 14.95 6.36 10.63
C ASN A 255 15.59 6.53 12.01
N GLU A 256 16.72 5.87 12.21
CA GLU A 256 17.47 5.89 13.47
C GLU A 256 18.45 7.07 13.51
N ARG A 257 19.17 7.30 12.38
CA ARG A 257 20.30 8.22 12.27
C ARG A 257 19.91 9.66 11.96
N ASP A 258 19.05 9.87 10.98
CA ASP A 258 18.83 11.20 10.41
C ASP A 258 17.51 11.85 10.89
N GLN A 259 16.74 11.16 11.72
CA GLN A 259 15.57 11.71 12.40
C GLN A 259 15.87 11.92 13.88
N ALA A 260 16.10 13.17 14.29
CA ALA A 260 16.19 13.52 15.71
C ALA A 260 14.88 13.20 16.46
N PRO A 261 14.93 12.96 17.78
CA PRO A 261 13.73 12.86 18.59
C PRO A 261 12.83 14.09 18.41
N PHE A 262 11.53 13.86 18.29
CA PHE A 262 10.54 14.93 18.19
C PHE A 262 10.37 15.65 19.52
N GLU A 263 10.37 14.89 20.63
CA GLU A 263 10.14 15.46 21.96
C GLU A 263 11.07 14.83 23.00
N THR A 264 11.79 15.69 23.71
CA THR A 264 12.66 15.29 24.82
C THR A 264 12.02 15.63 26.16
N VAL A 265 11.79 14.62 26.96
CA VAL A 265 11.35 14.77 28.37
C VAL A 265 12.50 14.46 29.30
N PHE A 266 12.42 14.98 30.52
CA PHE A 266 13.42 14.78 31.55
C PHE A 266 12.77 14.18 32.82
N ALA A 267 13.56 13.45 33.58
CA ALA A 267 13.12 13.01 34.91
C ALA A 267 12.85 14.20 35.83
N SER A 268 11.91 14.03 36.75
CA SER A 268 11.48 15.11 37.62
C SER A 268 12.55 15.61 38.61
N ASP A 269 13.54 14.77 38.91
CA ASP A 269 14.66 15.01 39.81
C ASP A 269 15.96 15.43 39.10
N THR A 270 15.92 15.66 37.79
CA THR A 270 17.10 16.05 36.98
C THR A 270 17.57 17.46 37.34
N ASP A 271 18.89 17.60 37.66
CA ASP A 271 19.55 18.89 37.64
C ASP A 271 19.71 19.40 36.17
N ARG A 272 18.67 20.11 35.73
CA ARG A 272 18.61 20.67 34.38
C ARG A 272 19.83 21.55 34.02
N ALA A 273 20.32 22.30 35.02
CA ALA A 273 21.47 23.20 34.78
C ALA A 273 22.77 22.40 34.62
N ALA A 274 22.96 21.33 35.41
CA ALA A 274 24.12 20.45 35.23
C ALA A 274 24.04 19.71 33.89
N TRP A 275 22.88 19.19 33.54
CA TRP A 275 22.65 18.55 32.26
C TRP A 275 22.96 19.48 31.09
N GLN A 276 22.44 20.71 31.12
CA GLN A 276 22.64 21.68 30.06
C GLN A 276 24.13 22.04 29.91
N ARG A 277 24.86 22.23 31.01
CA ARG A 277 26.32 22.48 30.93
C ARG A 277 27.10 21.33 30.31
N ALA A 278 26.75 20.08 30.61
CA ALA A 278 27.38 18.92 30.03
C ALA A 278 27.06 18.81 28.53
N TYR A 279 25.80 19.03 28.16
CA TYR A 279 25.33 19.00 26.78
C TYR A 279 26.01 20.10 25.94
N ASP A 280 26.04 21.35 26.42
CA ASP A 280 26.68 22.48 25.74
C ASP A 280 28.17 22.26 25.55
N ARG A 281 28.86 21.69 26.54
CA ARG A 281 30.28 21.29 26.41
C ARG A 281 30.46 20.31 25.24
N GLY A 282 29.59 19.30 25.13
CA GLY A 282 29.62 18.35 24.01
C GLY A 282 29.35 19.03 22.66
N VAL A 283 28.39 19.96 22.60
CA VAL A 283 28.09 20.71 21.37
C VAL A 283 29.27 21.58 20.94
N GLU A 284 29.92 22.29 21.86
CA GLU A 284 31.09 23.13 21.57
C GLU A 284 32.29 22.28 21.12
N ALA A 285 32.53 21.15 21.77
CA ALA A 285 33.57 20.21 21.36
C ALA A 285 33.32 19.64 19.95
N SER A 286 32.07 19.26 19.64
CA SER A 286 31.67 18.82 18.30
C SER A 286 31.92 19.89 17.25
N ARG A 287 31.61 21.15 17.53
CA ARG A 287 31.88 22.28 16.61
C ARG A 287 33.37 22.50 16.35
N ARG A 288 34.24 22.22 17.33
CA ARG A 288 35.69 22.28 17.18
C ARG A 288 36.31 21.06 16.52
N GLY A 289 35.52 20.00 16.29
CA GLY A 289 36.02 18.71 15.78
C GLY A 289 36.70 17.85 16.84
N ASP A 290 36.57 18.17 18.13
CA ASP A 290 37.08 17.35 19.23
C ASP A 290 36.07 16.25 19.58
N GLY A 291 36.19 15.14 18.88
CA GLY A 291 35.28 14.01 19.04
C GLY A 291 35.35 13.36 20.42
N ALA A 292 36.54 13.32 21.05
CA ALA A 292 36.70 12.72 22.36
C ALA A 292 35.98 13.56 23.45
N GLU A 293 36.24 14.88 23.47
CA GLU A 293 35.58 15.78 24.42
C GLU A 293 34.06 15.87 24.15
N ALA A 294 33.64 15.77 22.89
CA ALA A 294 32.22 15.74 22.52
C ALA A 294 31.52 14.49 23.12
N ILE A 295 32.12 13.31 22.95
CA ILE A 295 31.59 12.06 23.51
C ILE A 295 31.54 12.14 25.04
N ASP A 296 32.59 12.67 25.71
CA ASP A 296 32.62 12.83 27.16
C ASP A 296 31.49 13.76 27.65
N GLY A 297 31.32 14.92 26.98
CA GLY A 297 30.25 15.86 27.32
C GLY A 297 28.85 15.28 27.20
N PHE A 298 28.55 14.58 26.08
CA PHE A 298 27.26 13.96 25.88
C PHE A 298 27.05 12.70 26.75
N THR A 299 28.10 11.93 27.06
CA THR A 299 28.02 10.82 28.00
C THR A 299 27.66 11.31 29.39
N GLU A 300 28.25 12.42 29.84
CA GLU A 300 27.88 13.02 31.13
C GLU A 300 26.43 13.54 31.11
N ALA A 301 25.96 14.16 30.03
CA ALA A 301 24.55 14.58 29.90
C ALA A 301 23.61 13.39 30.02
N VAL A 302 23.88 12.27 29.33
CA VAL A 302 23.10 11.02 29.39
C VAL A 302 23.13 10.41 30.80
N ARG A 303 24.26 10.51 31.52
CA ARG A 303 24.39 10.05 32.92
C ARG A 303 23.56 10.88 33.88
N LEU A 304 23.47 12.20 33.65
CA LEU A 304 22.68 13.12 34.46
C LEU A 304 21.18 12.94 34.27
N ASP A 305 20.76 12.58 33.04
CA ASP A 305 19.37 12.21 32.76
C ASP A 305 19.28 11.14 31.69
N SER A 306 18.85 9.96 32.09
CA SER A 306 18.68 8.81 31.20
C SER A 306 17.38 8.81 30.39
N LEU A 307 16.49 9.81 30.58
CA LEU A 307 15.26 9.98 29.77
C LEU A 307 15.45 10.99 28.63
N ALA A 308 16.44 11.88 28.74
CA ALA A 308 16.65 12.96 27.78
C ALA A 308 17.09 12.44 26.41
N ALA A 309 16.13 12.20 25.51
CA ALA A 309 16.34 11.66 24.16
C ALA A 309 17.39 12.43 23.35
N SER A 310 17.41 13.76 23.46
CA SER A 310 18.38 14.63 22.75
C SER A 310 19.83 14.38 23.15
N GLY A 311 20.08 14.00 24.41
CA GLY A 311 21.43 13.64 24.88
C GLY A 311 21.96 12.39 24.18
N PHE A 312 21.13 11.35 24.06
CA PHE A 312 21.48 10.11 23.33
C PHE A 312 21.68 10.36 21.84
N TYR A 313 20.83 11.17 21.22
CA TYR A 313 20.98 11.51 19.81
C TYR A 313 22.28 12.24 19.52
N ALA A 314 22.63 13.24 20.34
CA ALA A 314 23.89 13.97 20.22
C ALA A 314 25.12 13.07 20.46
N LEU A 315 25.04 12.14 21.41
CA LEU A 315 26.06 11.12 21.64
C LEU A 315 26.23 10.21 20.42
N GLY A 316 25.12 9.79 19.82
CA GLY A 316 25.14 9.00 18.57
C GLY A 316 25.88 9.71 17.43
N ARG A 317 25.55 11.00 17.23
CA ARG A 317 26.22 11.85 16.22
C ARG A 317 27.72 12.02 16.50
N ALA A 318 28.10 12.22 17.76
CA ALA A 318 29.52 12.35 18.13
C ALA A 318 30.31 11.05 17.90
N ARG A 319 29.73 9.89 18.25
CA ARG A 319 30.33 8.57 18.00
C ARG A 319 30.45 8.26 16.51
N GLU A 320 29.41 8.55 15.73
CA GLU A 320 29.44 8.43 14.27
C GLU A 320 30.57 9.25 13.64
N ALA A 321 30.76 10.49 14.10
CA ALA A 321 31.78 11.40 13.59
C ALA A 321 33.22 10.89 13.81
N VAL A 322 33.46 10.06 14.82
CA VAL A 322 34.75 9.40 15.07
C VAL A 322 34.85 7.99 14.48
N GLY A 323 33.80 7.52 13.78
CA GLY A 323 33.78 6.22 13.12
C GLY A 323 33.38 5.04 14.03
N ASP A 324 32.96 5.30 15.26
CA ASP A 324 32.43 4.24 16.16
C ASP A 324 30.95 3.96 15.84
N THR A 325 30.75 3.30 14.70
CA THR A 325 29.40 3.07 14.13
C THR A 325 28.52 2.15 15.00
N ALA A 326 29.12 1.20 15.72
CA ALA A 326 28.38 0.29 16.59
C ALA A 326 27.79 1.03 17.79
N ALA A 327 28.62 1.78 18.52
CA ALA A 327 28.17 2.57 19.66
C ALA A 327 27.29 3.78 19.22
N ALA A 328 27.50 4.32 18.03
CA ALA A 328 26.61 5.34 17.44
C ALA A 328 25.19 4.78 17.27
N ARG A 329 25.05 3.57 16.67
CA ARG A 329 23.75 2.91 16.50
C ARG A 329 23.05 2.67 17.83
N GLU A 330 23.77 2.17 18.85
CA GLU A 330 23.19 1.98 20.19
C GLU A 330 22.63 3.28 20.76
N ALA A 331 23.37 4.38 20.60
CA ALA A 331 22.94 5.68 21.06
C ALA A 331 21.73 6.23 20.27
N PHE A 332 21.68 6.03 18.94
CA PHE A 332 20.53 6.41 18.11
C PHE A 332 19.28 5.61 18.45
N VAL A 333 19.40 4.29 18.64
CA VAL A 333 18.29 3.44 19.10
C VAL A 333 17.79 3.90 20.47
N ALA A 334 18.70 4.19 21.40
CA ALA A 334 18.34 4.71 22.72
C ALA A 334 17.63 6.09 22.64
N ALA A 335 18.05 6.94 21.72
CA ALA A 335 17.40 8.24 21.48
C ALA A 335 15.97 8.06 20.94
N ARG A 336 15.78 7.18 19.92
CA ARG A 336 14.46 6.84 19.37
C ARG A 336 13.54 6.29 20.45
N ASP A 337 14.03 5.36 21.27
CA ASP A 337 13.24 4.71 22.32
C ASP A 337 12.81 5.67 23.42
N ARG A 338 13.52 6.80 23.59
CA ARG A 338 13.23 7.86 24.58
C ARG A 338 12.45 9.04 24.01
N ASP A 339 12.26 9.08 22.69
CA ASP A 339 11.41 10.09 22.06
C ASP A 339 10.00 10.02 22.66
N ALA A 340 9.56 11.07 23.34
CA ALA A 340 8.28 11.07 24.04
C ALA A 340 7.07 11.21 23.11
N LEU A 341 7.28 11.62 21.85
CA LEU A 341 6.30 11.50 20.78
C LEU A 341 6.49 10.16 20.07
N ARG A 342 5.68 9.16 20.42
CA ARG A 342 5.77 7.75 20.03
C ARG A 342 5.31 7.45 18.61
N PHE A 343 5.70 8.27 17.64
CA PHE A 343 5.44 7.96 16.23
C PHE A 343 6.33 6.83 15.71
N ARG A 344 7.58 6.75 16.23
CA ARG A 344 8.47 5.62 15.98
C ARG A 344 8.32 4.59 17.09
N ALA A 345 8.10 3.32 16.72
CA ALA A 345 8.06 2.25 17.71
C ALA A 345 9.41 2.09 18.41
N PRO A 346 9.44 1.87 19.74
CA PRO A 346 10.65 1.51 20.46
C PRO A 346 11.10 0.07 20.10
N GLU A 347 12.37 -0.27 20.38
CA GLU A 347 12.92 -1.59 20.12
C GLU A 347 12.11 -2.71 20.81
N ALA A 348 11.54 -2.43 21.98
CA ALA A 348 10.69 -3.37 22.70
C ALA A 348 9.51 -3.91 21.88
N VAL A 349 9.01 -3.17 20.89
CA VAL A 349 7.97 -3.67 19.96
C VAL A 349 8.53 -4.81 19.11
N ASN A 350 9.77 -4.71 18.61
CA ASN A 350 10.41 -5.79 17.86
C ASN A 350 10.70 -7.01 18.75
N ASP A 351 11.01 -6.80 20.03
CA ASP A 351 11.17 -7.90 20.98
C ASP A 351 9.85 -8.63 21.19
N VAL A 352 8.75 -7.91 21.39
CA VAL A 352 7.40 -8.50 21.46
C VAL A 352 7.06 -9.28 20.18
N ILE A 353 7.38 -8.74 18.99
CA ILE A 353 7.15 -9.45 17.72
C ILE A 353 7.88 -10.80 17.72
N ARG A 354 9.17 -10.82 18.08
CA ARG A 354 9.98 -12.06 18.10
C ARG A 354 9.45 -13.07 19.14
N GLU A 355 9.11 -12.61 20.33
CA GLU A 355 8.60 -13.45 21.42
C GLU A 355 7.23 -14.06 21.10
N VAL A 356 6.31 -13.25 20.62
CA VAL A 356 4.95 -13.72 20.28
C VAL A 356 4.99 -14.65 19.07
N ALA A 357 5.77 -14.31 18.04
CA ALA A 357 5.95 -15.18 16.87
C ALA A 357 6.50 -16.55 17.26
N ALA A 358 7.56 -16.59 18.08
CA ALA A 358 8.12 -17.84 18.57
C ALA A 358 7.10 -18.66 19.38
N ARG A 359 6.30 -18.03 20.24
CA ARG A 359 5.25 -18.66 21.04
C ARG A 359 4.12 -19.26 20.18
N ARG A 360 3.78 -18.61 19.05
CA ARG A 360 2.67 -18.99 18.18
C ARG A 360 3.08 -19.74 16.91
N GLY A 361 4.39 -19.98 16.71
CA GLY A 361 4.90 -20.67 15.53
C GLY A 361 4.81 -19.86 14.23
N ALA A 362 4.72 -18.54 14.32
CA ALA A 362 4.79 -17.66 13.16
C ALA A 362 6.23 -17.42 12.71
N THR A 363 6.43 -17.16 11.42
CA THR A 363 7.77 -16.87 10.87
C THR A 363 8.10 -15.39 11.07
N VAL A 364 9.21 -15.10 11.74
CA VAL A 364 9.73 -13.72 11.85
C VAL A 364 10.49 -13.35 10.58
N VAL A 365 10.12 -12.22 9.97
CA VAL A 365 10.83 -11.62 8.84
C VAL A 365 11.70 -10.48 9.38
N ASP A 366 13.04 -10.64 9.34
CA ASP A 366 13.99 -9.66 9.90
C ASP A 366 14.19 -8.44 8.97
N VAL A 367 13.12 -7.65 8.79
CA VAL A 367 13.13 -6.42 7.97
C VAL A 367 14.07 -5.37 8.56
N GLN A 368 14.04 -5.15 9.88
CA GLN A 368 14.94 -4.21 10.53
C GLN A 368 16.41 -4.56 10.28
N GLY A 369 16.75 -5.84 10.44
CA GLY A 369 18.11 -6.32 10.16
C GLY A 369 18.48 -6.20 8.68
N ALA A 370 17.56 -6.44 7.77
CA ALA A 370 17.79 -6.29 6.33
C ALA A 370 18.13 -4.82 5.97
N LEU A 371 17.37 -3.86 6.48
CA LEU A 371 17.62 -2.43 6.29
C LEU A 371 18.94 -1.99 6.94
N ARG A 372 19.22 -2.44 8.17
CA ARG A 372 20.50 -2.16 8.86
C ARG A 372 21.70 -2.71 8.08
N ARG A 373 21.61 -3.91 7.51
CA ARG A 373 22.68 -4.48 6.67
C ARG A 373 22.94 -3.69 5.39
N ALA A 374 21.91 -3.10 4.83
CA ALA A 374 22.02 -2.27 3.63
C ALA A 374 22.47 -0.82 3.93
N ALA A 375 22.26 -0.35 5.16
CA ALA A 375 22.53 1.03 5.57
C ALA A 375 24.02 1.25 5.84
N PRO A 376 24.58 2.45 5.49
CA PRO A 376 25.91 2.85 5.86
C PRO A 376 26.15 2.77 7.37
N GLY A 377 27.26 2.13 7.78
CA GLY A 377 27.57 1.95 9.20
C GLY A 377 26.57 1.10 9.99
N GLY A 378 25.62 0.42 9.30
CA GLY A 378 24.63 -0.44 9.92
C GLY A 378 23.53 0.29 10.69
N THR A 379 23.33 1.58 10.44
CA THR A 379 22.30 2.41 11.09
C THR A 379 21.38 3.00 10.04
N ILE A 380 20.07 2.76 10.17
CA ILE A 380 19.06 3.17 9.17
C ILE A 380 18.93 4.69 9.15
N GLY A 381 19.07 5.29 7.97
CA GLY A 381 19.00 6.73 7.73
C GLY A 381 18.15 7.09 6.51
N GLU A 382 18.41 8.29 5.97
CA GLU A 382 17.68 8.86 4.82
C GLU A 382 17.85 8.08 3.52
N GLU A 383 18.86 7.22 3.39
CA GLU A 383 19.02 6.36 2.23
C GLU A 383 17.87 5.33 2.10
N HIS A 384 17.25 4.95 3.23
CA HIS A 384 16.15 3.98 3.25
C HIS A 384 14.85 4.55 3.81
N MET A 385 14.87 5.73 4.46
CA MET A 385 13.70 6.38 5.05
C MET A 385 13.53 7.81 4.54
N LEU A 386 12.34 8.16 4.08
CA LEU A 386 12.00 9.52 3.58
C LEU A 386 11.89 10.55 4.71
N GLU A 387 11.49 10.08 5.89
CA GLU A 387 11.35 10.86 7.10
C GLU A 387 11.47 9.91 8.31
N HIS A 388 10.65 10.03 9.35
CA HIS A 388 10.80 9.29 10.59
C HIS A 388 10.59 7.78 10.47
N LEU A 389 9.70 7.29 9.56
CA LEU A 389 9.37 5.85 9.47
C LEU A 389 8.93 5.34 8.08
N HIS A 390 8.60 6.22 7.13
CA HIS A 390 8.17 5.75 5.83
C HIS A 390 9.36 5.54 4.89
N PRO A 391 9.46 4.35 4.27
CA PRO A 391 10.62 4.02 3.46
C PRO A 391 10.73 4.81 2.16
N THR A 392 11.95 4.97 1.68
CA THR A 392 12.23 5.27 0.28
C THR A 392 11.80 4.10 -0.62
N LEU A 393 11.81 4.27 -1.94
CA LEU A 393 11.54 3.16 -2.86
C LEU A 393 12.52 1.99 -2.66
N ASP A 394 13.79 2.31 -2.39
CA ASP A 394 14.78 1.29 -2.05
C ASP A 394 14.47 0.61 -0.71
N GLY A 395 14.03 1.36 0.29
CA GLY A 395 13.58 0.80 1.56
C GLY A 395 12.38 -0.12 1.38
N TYR A 396 11.38 0.26 0.57
CA TYR A 396 10.24 -0.59 0.24
C TYR A 396 10.65 -1.85 -0.51
N PHE A 397 11.61 -1.74 -1.42
CA PHE A 397 12.15 -2.91 -2.11
C PHE A 397 12.83 -3.88 -1.13
N LEU A 398 13.62 -3.39 -0.18
CA LEU A 398 14.26 -4.24 0.84
C LEU A 398 13.23 -4.95 1.75
N ILE A 399 12.10 -4.29 2.05
CA ILE A 399 10.99 -4.93 2.78
C ILE A 399 10.38 -6.06 1.92
N ALA A 400 10.11 -5.79 0.65
CA ALA A 400 9.58 -6.79 -0.28
C ALA A 400 10.54 -7.97 -0.46
N ASP A 401 11.86 -7.71 -0.56
CA ASP A 401 12.90 -8.71 -0.69
C ASP A 401 12.97 -9.62 0.55
N ALA A 402 12.88 -9.03 1.75
CA ALA A 402 12.88 -9.79 3.00
C ALA A 402 11.66 -10.72 3.12
N PHE A 403 10.46 -10.25 2.73
CA PHE A 403 9.27 -11.12 2.69
C PHE A 403 9.39 -12.20 1.61
N TYR A 404 9.92 -11.86 0.43
CA TYR A 404 10.14 -12.84 -0.64
C TYR A 404 11.08 -13.95 -0.20
N ASP A 405 12.19 -13.62 0.44
CA ASP A 405 13.16 -14.59 0.95
C ASP A 405 12.56 -15.46 2.06
N ALA A 406 11.80 -14.86 2.99
CA ALA A 406 11.13 -15.61 4.05
C ALA A 406 10.08 -16.60 3.51
N LEU A 407 9.30 -16.21 2.50
CA LEU A 407 8.35 -17.09 1.82
C LEU A 407 9.06 -18.24 1.10
N ARG A 408 10.17 -17.96 0.43
CA ARG A 408 11.01 -18.97 -0.25
C ARG A 408 11.62 -19.95 0.75
N ASP A 409 12.24 -19.45 1.80
CA ASP A 409 12.95 -20.26 2.80
C ASP A 409 11.98 -21.15 3.59
N ALA A 410 10.74 -20.72 3.76
CA ALA A 410 9.66 -21.53 4.31
C ALA A 410 9.06 -22.53 3.30
N GLY A 411 9.44 -22.49 2.03
CA GLY A 411 8.82 -23.28 0.96
C GLY A 411 7.33 -22.99 0.77
N ALA A 412 6.88 -21.80 1.17
CA ALA A 412 5.47 -21.41 1.07
C ALA A 412 5.06 -21.20 -0.39
N ILE A 413 3.74 -21.31 -0.66
CA ILE A 413 3.05 -20.93 -1.89
C ILE A 413 3.41 -21.69 -3.18
N GLY A 414 4.45 -22.52 -3.24
CA GLY A 414 4.71 -23.30 -4.43
C GLY A 414 6.13 -23.83 -4.59
N ASP A 415 6.47 -24.24 -5.82
CA ASP A 415 7.81 -24.73 -6.18
C ASP A 415 8.73 -23.56 -6.54
N TRP A 416 9.75 -23.37 -5.72
CA TRP A 416 10.74 -22.29 -5.85
C TRP A 416 11.94 -22.67 -6.75
N SER A 417 11.76 -23.53 -7.73
CA SER A 417 12.83 -23.97 -8.63
C SER A 417 13.41 -22.86 -9.52
N ARG A 418 12.65 -21.76 -9.73
CA ARG A 418 13.03 -20.63 -10.60
C ARG A 418 12.80 -19.27 -9.90
N PRO A 419 13.47 -18.99 -8.78
CA PRO A 419 13.28 -17.74 -8.09
C PRO A 419 13.80 -16.56 -8.90
N VAL A 420 13.06 -15.45 -8.94
CA VAL A 420 13.52 -14.20 -9.53
C VAL A 420 14.52 -13.54 -8.58
N THR A 421 15.71 -13.21 -9.05
CA THR A 421 16.74 -12.55 -8.23
C THR A 421 16.34 -11.14 -7.82
N ALA A 422 16.85 -10.66 -6.68
CA ALA A 422 16.60 -9.29 -6.20
C ALA A 422 17.01 -8.24 -7.26
N GLU A 423 18.15 -8.44 -7.94
CA GLU A 423 18.62 -7.53 -9.00
C GLU A 423 17.66 -7.48 -10.19
N ALA A 424 17.14 -8.63 -10.64
CA ALA A 424 16.17 -8.68 -11.73
C ALA A 424 14.82 -8.06 -11.32
N ALA A 425 14.37 -8.27 -10.07
CA ALA A 425 13.16 -7.67 -9.55
C ALA A 425 13.29 -6.14 -9.43
N ARG A 426 14.43 -5.62 -8.97
CA ARG A 426 14.69 -4.18 -8.81
C ARG A 426 14.70 -3.43 -10.14
N ARG A 427 15.15 -4.06 -11.23
CA ARG A 427 15.14 -3.43 -12.57
C ARG A 427 13.73 -3.24 -13.14
N ASP A 428 12.81 -4.09 -12.77
CA ASP A 428 11.46 -4.16 -13.35
C ASP A 428 10.38 -3.81 -12.30
N LEU A 429 10.60 -2.76 -11.50
CA LEU A 429 9.60 -2.32 -10.52
C LEU A 429 8.34 -1.80 -11.22
N PRO A 430 7.13 -2.15 -10.73
CA PRO A 430 5.86 -1.71 -11.29
C PRO A 430 5.54 -0.26 -10.88
N LEU A 431 6.42 0.66 -11.23
CA LEU A 431 6.43 2.04 -10.76
C LEU A 431 6.58 3.00 -11.93
N THR A 432 5.90 4.13 -11.89
CA THR A 432 5.99 5.19 -12.90
C THR A 432 6.72 6.43 -12.35
N PRO A 433 7.25 7.32 -13.22
CA PRO A 433 7.79 8.60 -12.78
C PRO A 433 6.77 9.48 -12.04
N ALA A 434 5.46 9.33 -12.34
CA ALA A 434 4.40 10.05 -11.64
C ALA A 434 4.29 9.60 -10.19
N ASP A 435 4.34 8.29 -9.92
CA ASP A 435 4.31 7.74 -8.54
C ASP A 435 5.46 8.31 -7.70
N SER A 436 6.67 8.34 -8.27
CA SER A 436 7.84 8.89 -7.58
C SER A 436 7.66 10.36 -7.23
N LEU A 437 7.15 11.18 -8.17
CA LEU A 437 6.95 12.62 -7.93
C LEU A 437 5.83 12.86 -6.91
N VAL A 438 4.73 12.12 -6.99
CA VAL A 438 3.63 12.20 -6.01
C VAL A 438 4.14 11.87 -4.61
N GLY A 439 4.96 10.82 -4.47
CA GLY A 439 5.59 10.48 -3.20
C GLY A 439 6.41 11.62 -2.62
N VAL A 440 7.24 12.27 -3.45
CA VAL A 440 8.02 13.45 -3.03
C VAL A 440 7.13 14.60 -2.56
N LEU A 441 6.04 14.88 -3.28
CA LEU A 441 5.10 15.96 -2.92
C LEU A 441 4.37 15.66 -1.59
N ARG A 442 3.92 14.41 -1.40
CA ARG A 442 3.25 13.98 -0.15
C ARG A 442 4.19 14.08 1.06
N VAL A 443 5.45 13.63 0.92
CA VAL A 443 6.45 13.76 2.01
C VAL A 443 6.77 15.21 2.31
N ARG A 444 6.96 16.06 1.28
CA ARG A 444 7.19 17.50 1.48
C ARG A 444 6.03 18.14 2.23
N ARG A 445 4.80 17.82 1.85
CA ARG A 445 3.60 18.26 2.56
C ARG A 445 3.61 17.77 4.02
N LEU A 446 3.86 16.49 4.27
CA LEU A 446 3.94 15.94 5.62
C LEU A 446 4.96 16.68 6.48
N LYS A 447 6.17 16.91 5.95
CA LYS A 447 7.27 17.60 6.65
C LYS A 447 7.04 19.09 6.85
N SER A 448 6.00 19.69 6.26
CA SER A 448 5.63 21.09 6.47
C SER A 448 4.66 21.30 7.64
N PHE A 449 4.23 20.22 8.30
CA PHE A 449 3.33 20.25 9.44
C PHE A 449 4.01 19.70 10.71
N TRP A 450 3.37 19.93 11.86
CA TRP A 450 3.75 19.28 13.12
C TRP A 450 3.72 17.74 12.95
N PRO A 451 4.66 17.00 13.54
CA PRO A 451 5.73 17.39 14.47
C PRO A 451 7.05 17.83 13.82
N PHE A 452 7.16 17.84 12.49
CA PHE A 452 8.40 18.23 11.80
C PHE A 452 8.69 19.73 11.89
N VAL A 453 7.64 20.55 12.08
CA VAL A 453 7.73 21.98 12.37
C VAL A 453 6.96 22.28 13.66
N PRO A 454 7.30 23.36 14.39
CA PRO A 454 6.59 23.72 15.61
C PRO A 454 5.09 23.93 15.39
N ARG A 455 4.26 23.63 16.39
CA ARG A 455 2.80 23.89 16.35
C ARG A 455 2.54 25.36 16.06
N GLY A 456 1.51 25.64 15.27
CA GLY A 456 1.13 27.00 14.89
C GLY A 456 2.04 27.63 13.82
N THR A 457 3.01 26.88 13.28
CA THR A 457 3.73 27.32 12.08
C THR A 457 2.76 27.26 10.89
N SER A 458 2.54 28.40 10.22
CA SER A 458 1.74 28.41 8.99
C SER A 458 2.43 27.51 7.96
N ALA A 459 1.73 26.48 7.51
CA ALA A 459 2.25 25.66 6.42
C ALA A 459 2.55 26.57 5.20
N PRO A 460 3.66 26.34 4.49
CA PRO A 460 3.85 27.00 3.21
C PRO A 460 2.60 26.78 2.37
N ARG A 461 2.08 27.86 1.74
CA ARG A 461 0.96 27.70 0.78
C ARG A 461 1.32 26.56 -0.13
N GLY A 462 0.47 25.50 -0.12
CA GLY A 462 0.80 24.21 -0.66
C GLY A 462 1.47 24.29 -2.02
N ASP A 463 2.40 23.41 -2.29
CA ASP A 463 3.02 23.26 -3.62
C ASP A 463 1.90 23.11 -4.65
N THR A 464 1.43 24.25 -5.19
CA THR A 464 0.51 24.23 -6.31
C THR A 464 1.29 23.73 -7.51
N LEU A 465 1.13 22.45 -7.82
CA LEU A 465 1.69 21.91 -9.05
C LEU A 465 1.14 22.74 -10.21
N THR A 466 2.03 23.41 -10.93
CA THR A 466 1.59 24.14 -12.12
C THR A 466 1.37 23.13 -13.24
N VAL A 467 0.11 22.85 -13.54
CA VAL A 467 -0.27 21.91 -14.60
C VAL A 467 -0.01 22.52 -15.97
N ARG A 468 1.00 22.03 -16.67
CA ARG A 468 1.39 22.47 -18.02
C ARG A 468 1.29 21.35 -19.05
N THR A 469 1.40 20.10 -18.62
CA THR A 469 1.46 18.91 -19.47
C THR A 469 0.42 17.87 -19.04
N GLY A 470 0.21 16.83 -19.86
CA GLY A 470 -0.59 15.68 -19.46
C GLY A 470 0.04 14.93 -18.28
N PHE A 471 1.36 14.89 -18.19
CA PHE A 471 2.08 14.35 -17.03
C PHE A 471 1.72 15.08 -15.73
N ASP A 472 1.80 16.42 -15.74
CA ASP A 472 1.47 17.24 -14.56
C ASP A 472 0.01 17.02 -14.11
N ARG A 473 -0.91 16.85 -15.08
CA ARG A 473 -2.32 16.56 -14.78
C ARG A 473 -2.49 15.23 -14.04
N VAL A 474 -1.81 14.18 -14.51
CA VAL A 474 -1.82 12.87 -13.85
C VAL A 474 -1.22 12.96 -12.45
N VAL A 475 -0.07 13.62 -12.30
CA VAL A 475 0.56 13.84 -10.99
C VAL A 475 -0.39 14.58 -10.05
N GLN A 476 -1.06 15.63 -10.52
CA GLN A 476 -2.03 16.36 -9.71
C GLN A 476 -3.20 15.45 -9.29
N ALA A 477 -3.76 14.68 -10.22
CA ALA A 477 -4.88 13.79 -9.94
C ALA A 477 -4.52 12.73 -8.88
N LEU A 478 -3.32 12.14 -8.97
CA LEU A 478 -2.80 11.20 -7.98
C LEU A 478 -2.47 11.88 -6.63
N TYR A 479 -1.97 13.11 -6.67
CA TYR A 479 -1.61 13.85 -5.45
C TYR A 479 -2.82 14.28 -4.64
N THR A 480 -3.92 14.67 -5.33
CA THR A 480 -5.17 15.10 -4.71
C THR A 480 -6.19 13.96 -4.52
N ASP A 481 -5.81 12.75 -4.85
CA ASP A 481 -6.67 11.55 -4.83
C ASP A 481 -8.00 11.75 -5.60
N SER A 482 -7.98 12.61 -6.65
CA SER A 482 -9.15 12.93 -7.47
C SER A 482 -9.42 11.92 -8.59
N ALA A 483 -8.49 10.98 -8.83
CA ALA A 483 -8.66 9.86 -9.74
C ALA A 483 -8.06 8.58 -9.15
N PRO A 484 -8.67 7.42 -9.37
CA PRO A 484 -8.07 6.13 -9.02
C PRO A 484 -6.71 5.95 -9.71
N TRP A 485 -5.76 5.29 -9.03
CA TRP A 485 -4.42 5.05 -9.57
C TRP A 485 -4.43 4.35 -10.92
N LEU A 486 -5.33 3.38 -11.11
CA LEU A 486 -5.51 2.64 -12.37
C LEU A 486 -5.80 3.58 -13.54
N ASP A 487 -6.78 4.46 -13.38
CA ASP A 487 -7.23 5.38 -14.42
C ASP A 487 -6.15 6.42 -14.73
N ALA A 488 -5.57 7.01 -13.70
CA ALA A 488 -4.50 7.99 -13.82
C ALA A 488 -3.26 7.41 -14.50
N THR A 489 -2.85 6.18 -14.15
CA THR A 489 -1.71 5.51 -14.79
C THR A 489 -2.03 5.08 -16.23
N GLY A 490 -3.28 4.70 -16.51
CA GLY A 490 -3.77 4.45 -17.86
C GLY A 490 -3.74 5.71 -18.74
N GLU A 491 -4.13 6.87 -18.19
CA GLU A 491 -4.03 8.17 -18.85
C GLU A 491 -2.57 8.56 -19.09
N LEU A 492 -1.68 8.32 -18.12
CA LEU A 492 -0.25 8.54 -18.25
C LEU A 492 0.34 7.75 -19.42
N ALA A 493 0.00 6.47 -19.54
CA ALA A 493 0.43 5.65 -20.65
C ALA A 493 -0.04 6.22 -21.99
N THR A 494 -1.31 6.62 -22.08
CA THR A 494 -1.90 7.24 -23.26
C THR A 494 -1.20 8.56 -23.62
N TYR A 495 -0.86 9.38 -22.62
CA TYR A 495 -0.08 10.60 -22.82
C TYR A 495 1.28 10.30 -23.45
N TYR A 496 2.03 9.33 -22.92
CA TYR A 496 3.32 8.94 -23.49
C TYR A 496 3.20 8.35 -24.90
N GLU A 497 2.14 7.58 -25.18
CA GLU A 497 1.84 7.07 -26.53
C GLU A 497 1.65 8.21 -27.54
N GLN A 498 0.92 9.27 -27.15
CA GLN A 498 0.70 10.45 -28.00
C GLN A 498 1.98 11.28 -28.23
N GLN A 499 2.92 11.26 -27.28
CA GLN A 499 4.23 11.88 -27.44
C GLN A 499 5.24 11.03 -28.21
N GLY A 500 4.89 9.78 -28.57
CA GLY A 500 5.81 8.82 -29.20
C GLY A 500 6.83 8.21 -28.24
N ASP A 501 6.71 8.46 -26.93
CA ASP A 501 7.59 7.88 -25.89
C ASP A 501 7.10 6.48 -25.52
N LEU A 502 7.32 5.54 -26.45
CA LEU A 502 6.89 4.15 -26.26
C LEU A 502 7.54 3.45 -25.05
N PRO A 503 8.82 3.69 -24.70
CA PRO A 503 9.41 3.09 -23.50
C PRO A 503 8.66 3.46 -22.23
N ARG A 504 8.32 4.74 -21.99
CA ARG A 504 7.55 5.16 -20.82
C ARG A 504 6.09 4.71 -20.89
N ALA A 505 5.50 4.67 -22.09
CA ALA A 505 4.17 4.11 -22.28
C ALA A 505 4.13 2.62 -21.89
N LEU A 506 5.13 1.84 -22.27
CA LEU A 506 5.28 0.44 -21.85
C LEU A 506 5.38 0.32 -20.34
N GLN A 507 6.28 1.08 -19.71
CA GLN A 507 6.44 1.08 -18.25
C GLN A 507 5.11 1.33 -17.53
N ALA A 508 4.34 2.34 -17.95
CA ALA A 508 3.05 2.64 -17.35
C ALA A 508 2.03 1.51 -17.57
N ARG A 509 1.96 0.92 -18.78
CA ARG A 509 1.08 -0.22 -19.08
C ARG A 509 1.48 -1.48 -18.29
N GLU A 510 2.77 -1.76 -18.18
CA GLU A 510 3.30 -2.89 -17.40
C GLU A 510 2.96 -2.73 -15.91
N ALA A 511 3.06 -1.52 -15.34
CA ALA A 511 2.65 -1.23 -13.98
C ALA A 511 1.15 -1.53 -13.76
N VAL A 512 0.28 -1.13 -14.70
CA VAL A 512 -1.16 -1.44 -14.64
C VAL A 512 -1.43 -2.94 -14.73
N VAL A 513 -0.74 -3.66 -15.61
CA VAL A 513 -0.87 -5.13 -15.74
C VAL A 513 -0.40 -5.83 -14.48
N ALA A 514 0.67 -5.34 -13.84
CA ALA A 514 1.18 -5.89 -12.59
C ALA A 514 0.19 -5.71 -11.43
N ALA A 515 -0.48 -4.55 -11.36
CA ALA A 515 -1.47 -4.27 -10.31
C ALA A 515 -2.81 -5.00 -10.51
N TYR A 516 -3.19 -5.27 -11.77
CA TYR A 516 -4.48 -5.88 -12.11
C TYR A 516 -4.32 -7.08 -13.04
N PRO A 517 -3.61 -8.12 -12.62
CA PRO A 517 -3.27 -9.28 -13.47
C PRO A 517 -4.47 -10.13 -13.87
N MET A 518 -5.62 -10.00 -13.18
CA MET A 518 -6.83 -10.75 -13.45
C MET A 518 -7.62 -10.21 -14.64
N PHE A 519 -7.45 -8.93 -15.01
CA PHE A 519 -8.24 -8.32 -16.09
C PHE A 519 -7.59 -8.43 -17.47
N ALA A 520 -8.44 -8.56 -18.49
CA ALA A 520 -7.99 -8.59 -19.90
C ALA A 520 -7.61 -7.19 -20.41
N GLN A 521 -8.32 -6.14 -20.00
CA GLN A 521 -8.16 -4.78 -20.52
C GLN A 521 -6.74 -4.18 -20.33
N PRO A 522 -6.09 -4.29 -19.15
CA PRO A 522 -4.70 -3.86 -18.98
C PRO A 522 -3.75 -4.52 -20.00
N ARG A 523 -3.92 -5.83 -20.24
CA ARG A 523 -3.09 -6.58 -21.20
C ARG A 523 -3.34 -6.16 -22.65
N LEU A 524 -4.58 -5.83 -23.00
CA LEU A 524 -4.91 -5.27 -24.31
C LEU A 524 -4.21 -3.93 -24.54
N GLY A 525 -4.21 -3.05 -23.53
CA GLY A 525 -3.50 -1.78 -23.58
C GLY A 525 -1.99 -1.98 -23.78
N LEU A 526 -1.38 -2.88 -23.00
CA LEU A 526 0.05 -3.22 -23.12
C LEU A 526 0.39 -3.81 -24.49
N ALA A 527 -0.40 -4.77 -24.95
CA ALA A 527 -0.22 -5.41 -26.27
C ALA A 527 -0.29 -4.39 -27.42
N GLY A 528 -1.20 -3.41 -27.33
CA GLY A 528 -1.30 -2.31 -28.28
C GLY A 528 -0.03 -1.46 -28.36
N VAL A 529 0.63 -1.20 -27.24
CA VAL A 529 1.92 -0.47 -27.22
C VAL A 529 3.04 -1.33 -27.80
N TYR A 530 3.11 -2.63 -27.46
CA TYR A 530 4.07 -3.56 -28.08
C TYR A 530 3.91 -3.61 -29.61
N LEU A 531 2.67 -3.65 -30.10
CA LEU A 531 2.38 -3.64 -31.52
C LEU A 531 2.91 -2.38 -32.22
N ARG A 532 2.67 -1.19 -31.63
CA ARG A 532 3.19 0.08 -32.15
C ARG A 532 4.72 0.16 -32.09
N ALA A 533 5.33 -0.48 -31.10
CA ALA A 533 6.78 -0.58 -30.96
C ALA A 533 7.41 -1.61 -31.92
N GLY A 534 6.62 -2.31 -32.74
CA GLY A 534 7.10 -3.38 -33.63
C GLY A 534 7.50 -4.67 -32.90
N ARG A 535 7.21 -4.78 -31.61
CA ARG A 535 7.52 -5.93 -30.75
C ARG A 535 6.44 -7.01 -30.89
N LEU A 536 6.36 -7.63 -32.09
CA LEU A 536 5.25 -8.52 -32.47
C LEU A 536 5.14 -9.79 -31.61
N ASN A 537 6.26 -10.30 -31.06
CA ASN A 537 6.23 -11.49 -30.22
C ASN A 537 5.58 -11.19 -28.87
N GLU A 538 5.97 -10.08 -28.27
CA GLU A 538 5.42 -9.63 -27.00
C GLU A 538 3.95 -9.19 -27.14
N ALA A 539 3.60 -8.54 -28.26
CA ALA A 539 2.22 -8.21 -28.57
C ALA A 539 1.34 -9.48 -28.66
N GLU A 540 1.80 -10.50 -29.40
CA GLU A 540 1.09 -11.78 -29.51
C GLU A 540 0.90 -12.44 -28.14
N ALA A 541 1.95 -12.54 -27.35
CA ALA A 541 1.88 -13.13 -26.01
C ALA A 541 0.88 -12.38 -25.10
N ALA A 542 0.90 -11.05 -25.11
CA ALA A 542 0.00 -10.24 -24.31
C ALA A 542 -1.46 -10.35 -24.79
N PHE A 543 -1.73 -10.42 -26.11
CA PHE A 543 -3.07 -10.67 -26.65
C PHE A 543 -3.57 -12.09 -26.33
N GLN A 544 -2.70 -13.11 -26.35
CA GLN A 544 -3.05 -14.47 -25.93
C GLN A 544 -3.46 -14.51 -24.44
N GLN A 545 -2.69 -13.84 -23.59
CA GLN A 545 -3.02 -13.70 -22.17
C GLN A 545 -4.35 -12.98 -21.97
N ALA A 546 -4.62 -11.91 -22.73
CA ALA A 546 -5.91 -11.19 -22.67
C ALA A 546 -7.07 -12.09 -23.10
N ALA A 547 -6.91 -12.87 -24.18
CA ALA A 547 -7.92 -13.84 -24.63
C ALA A 547 -8.19 -14.95 -23.60
N ALA A 548 -7.15 -15.39 -22.88
CA ALA A 548 -7.31 -16.37 -21.80
C ALA A 548 -8.08 -15.82 -20.60
N ARG A 549 -7.91 -14.52 -20.30
CA ARG A 549 -8.63 -13.85 -19.18
C ARG A 549 -10.09 -13.54 -19.51
N ASP A 550 -10.40 -13.25 -20.77
CA ASP A 550 -11.77 -13.09 -21.25
C ASP A 550 -12.01 -13.87 -22.54
N PRO A 551 -12.34 -15.18 -22.44
CA PRO A 551 -12.58 -16.03 -23.61
C PRO A 551 -13.80 -15.64 -24.46
N ARG A 552 -14.66 -14.76 -23.95
CA ARG A 552 -15.86 -14.27 -24.67
C ARG A 552 -15.62 -12.96 -25.41
N ALA A 553 -14.49 -12.30 -25.16
CA ALA A 553 -14.14 -11.06 -25.87
C ALA A 553 -13.60 -11.38 -27.28
N SER A 554 -14.20 -10.80 -28.30
CA SER A 554 -13.73 -10.90 -29.70
C SER A 554 -12.46 -10.09 -29.95
N GLY A 555 -12.26 -8.99 -29.21
CA GLY A 555 -11.18 -8.02 -29.39
C GLY A 555 -9.76 -8.63 -29.36
N PRO A 556 -9.38 -9.40 -28.33
CA PRO A 556 -8.06 -10.05 -28.27
C PRO A 556 -7.79 -10.97 -29.49
N LEU A 557 -8.80 -11.74 -29.90
CA LEU A 557 -8.68 -12.63 -31.08
C LEU A 557 -8.53 -11.84 -32.37
N ALA A 558 -9.27 -10.74 -32.55
CA ALA A 558 -9.13 -9.84 -33.67
C ALA A 558 -7.70 -9.26 -33.77
N MET A 559 -7.12 -8.89 -32.63
CA MET A 559 -5.76 -8.36 -32.57
C MET A 559 -4.71 -9.44 -32.84
N LEU A 560 -4.90 -10.68 -32.38
CA LEU A 560 -4.05 -11.83 -32.76
C LEU A 560 -4.08 -12.09 -34.25
N GLY A 561 -5.26 -12.00 -34.89
CA GLY A 561 -5.40 -12.05 -36.34
C GLY A 561 -4.62 -10.95 -37.03
N SER A 562 -4.65 -9.73 -36.51
CA SER A 562 -3.89 -8.60 -37.06
C SER A 562 -2.36 -8.80 -36.94
N VAL A 563 -1.89 -9.31 -35.80
CA VAL A 563 -0.45 -9.66 -35.61
C VAL A 563 -0.02 -10.75 -36.58
N ALA A 564 -0.82 -11.81 -36.74
CA ALA A 564 -0.53 -12.89 -37.70
C ALA A 564 -0.48 -12.37 -39.15
N ALA A 565 -1.42 -11.49 -39.52
CA ALA A 565 -1.43 -10.85 -40.85
C ALA A 565 -0.19 -9.98 -41.09
N GLN A 566 0.27 -9.22 -40.12
CA GLN A 566 1.51 -8.42 -40.21
C GLN A 566 2.76 -9.29 -40.40
N ARG A 567 2.76 -10.51 -39.86
CA ARG A 567 3.83 -11.50 -40.11
C ARG A 567 3.72 -12.21 -41.43
N GLY A 568 2.66 -11.97 -42.21
CA GLY A 568 2.38 -12.66 -43.46
C GLY A 568 1.75 -14.04 -43.27
N ASP A 569 1.44 -14.46 -42.06
CA ASP A 569 0.75 -15.73 -41.77
C ASP A 569 -0.77 -15.55 -41.93
N LEU A 570 -1.21 -15.46 -43.17
CA LEU A 570 -2.62 -15.23 -43.49
C LEU A 570 -3.52 -16.40 -43.07
N GLY A 571 -2.97 -17.62 -43.00
CA GLY A 571 -3.71 -18.79 -42.54
C GLY A 571 -4.14 -18.65 -41.09
N ARG A 572 -3.19 -18.37 -40.20
CA ARG A 572 -3.47 -18.08 -38.76
C ARG A 572 -4.30 -16.82 -38.58
N ALA A 573 -4.09 -15.80 -39.43
CA ALA A 573 -4.90 -14.59 -39.37
C ALA A 573 -6.39 -14.89 -39.59
N ILE A 574 -6.72 -15.67 -40.64
CA ILE A 574 -8.09 -16.11 -40.95
C ILE A 574 -8.66 -16.91 -39.76
N GLU A 575 -7.89 -17.87 -39.22
CA GLU A 575 -8.35 -18.66 -38.06
C GLU A 575 -8.76 -17.77 -36.87
N TYR A 576 -7.90 -16.84 -36.48
CA TYR A 576 -8.19 -15.92 -35.39
C TYR A 576 -9.39 -14.98 -35.68
N PHE A 577 -9.46 -14.43 -36.89
CA PHE A 577 -10.57 -13.56 -37.27
C PHE A 577 -11.91 -14.33 -37.35
N GLU A 578 -11.91 -15.58 -37.77
CA GLU A 578 -13.13 -16.42 -37.77
C GLU A 578 -13.60 -16.72 -36.33
N ARG A 579 -12.66 -17.01 -35.41
CA ARG A 579 -12.99 -17.16 -34.01
C ARG A 579 -13.53 -15.85 -33.42
N ALA A 580 -12.95 -14.70 -33.76
CA ALA A 580 -13.44 -13.40 -33.35
C ALA A 580 -14.84 -13.11 -33.88
N ARG A 581 -15.11 -13.45 -35.21
CA ARG A 581 -16.42 -13.32 -35.84
C ARG A 581 -17.48 -14.21 -35.16
N ALA A 582 -17.09 -15.41 -34.73
CA ALA A 582 -18.01 -16.31 -34.03
C ALA A 582 -18.51 -15.72 -32.70
N LEU A 583 -17.66 -14.92 -32.01
CA LEU A 583 -18.02 -14.22 -30.77
C LEU A 583 -18.79 -12.90 -31.00
N ASP A 584 -18.43 -12.17 -32.05
CA ASP A 584 -19.05 -10.91 -32.45
C ASP A 584 -19.25 -10.87 -33.97
N PRO A 585 -20.38 -11.41 -34.47
CA PRO A 585 -20.64 -11.51 -35.92
C PRO A 585 -20.80 -10.15 -36.61
N GLY A 586 -21.07 -9.10 -35.84
CA GLY A 586 -21.30 -7.74 -36.34
C GLY A 586 -20.07 -6.85 -36.32
N ASN A 587 -18.91 -7.31 -35.89
CA ASN A 587 -17.70 -6.50 -35.74
C ASN A 587 -17.16 -6.00 -37.08
N PRO A 588 -17.21 -4.72 -37.40
CA PRO A 588 -16.81 -4.21 -38.72
C PRO A 588 -15.32 -4.43 -39.02
N THR A 589 -14.47 -4.30 -38.01
CA THR A 589 -13.02 -4.47 -38.15
C THR A 589 -12.67 -5.93 -38.49
N VAL A 590 -13.30 -6.88 -37.79
CA VAL A 590 -13.11 -8.30 -38.01
C VAL A 590 -13.59 -8.67 -39.43
N LEU A 591 -14.78 -8.21 -39.83
CA LEU A 591 -15.34 -8.49 -41.14
C LEU A 591 -14.49 -7.92 -42.28
N TYR A 592 -13.95 -6.70 -42.10
CA TYR A 592 -13.05 -6.11 -43.07
C TYR A 592 -11.75 -6.89 -43.19
N ASN A 593 -11.11 -7.20 -42.07
CA ASN A 593 -9.84 -7.93 -42.03
C ASN A 593 -9.97 -9.35 -42.60
N LEU A 594 -11.08 -10.04 -42.35
CA LEU A 594 -11.42 -11.31 -42.98
C LEU A 594 -11.53 -11.18 -44.49
N GLY A 595 -12.27 -10.17 -44.95
CA GLY A 595 -12.41 -9.89 -46.37
C GLY A 595 -11.06 -9.68 -47.04
N VAL A 596 -10.16 -8.93 -46.45
CA VAL A 596 -8.79 -8.69 -46.94
C VAL A 596 -7.97 -9.98 -46.90
N ALA A 597 -7.96 -10.71 -45.80
CA ALA A 597 -7.16 -11.92 -45.62
C ALA A 597 -7.59 -13.02 -46.59
N TYR A 598 -8.89 -13.23 -46.79
CA TYR A 598 -9.43 -14.14 -47.78
C TYR A 598 -9.11 -13.72 -49.23
N ALA A 599 -9.21 -12.42 -49.55
CA ALA A 599 -8.83 -11.89 -50.86
C ALA A 599 -7.34 -12.14 -51.17
N MET A 600 -6.46 -11.89 -50.21
CA MET A 600 -5.01 -12.09 -50.34
C MET A 600 -4.62 -13.57 -50.49
N THR A 601 -5.42 -14.48 -49.93
CA THR A 601 -5.23 -15.95 -50.11
C THR A 601 -5.98 -16.52 -51.31
N GLY A 602 -6.59 -15.68 -52.15
CA GLY A 602 -7.32 -16.11 -53.36
C GLY A 602 -8.71 -16.69 -53.08
N GLN A 603 -9.21 -16.65 -51.88
CA GLN A 603 -10.51 -17.20 -51.46
C GLN A 603 -11.64 -16.18 -51.71
N ARG A 604 -11.97 -15.94 -52.99
CA ARG A 604 -12.89 -14.89 -53.43
C ARG A 604 -14.29 -15.00 -52.83
N GLY A 605 -14.87 -16.21 -52.76
CA GLY A 605 -16.21 -16.44 -52.21
C GLY A 605 -16.33 -16.02 -50.73
N PRO A 606 -15.50 -16.58 -49.83
CA PRO A 606 -15.43 -16.14 -48.44
C PRO A 606 -15.14 -14.66 -48.27
N ALA A 607 -14.24 -14.07 -49.09
CA ALA A 607 -13.94 -12.64 -49.07
C ALA A 607 -15.20 -11.79 -49.37
N SER A 608 -15.92 -12.13 -50.44
CA SER A 608 -17.16 -11.45 -50.84
C SER A 608 -18.23 -11.56 -49.76
N THR A 609 -18.37 -12.73 -49.11
CA THR A 609 -19.33 -12.96 -48.04
C THR A 609 -19.04 -12.05 -46.83
N ALA A 610 -17.78 -11.99 -46.38
CA ALA A 610 -17.38 -11.15 -45.24
C ALA A 610 -17.60 -9.66 -45.55
N LEU A 611 -17.22 -9.18 -46.74
CA LEU A 611 -17.41 -7.79 -47.14
C LEU A 611 -18.89 -7.40 -47.31
N GLN A 612 -19.73 -8.31 -47.85
CA GLN A 612 -21.17 -8.10 -47.92
C GLN A 612 -21.80 -8.01 -46.51
N GLN A 613 -21.35 -8.85 -45.59
CA GLN A 613 -21.77 -8.79 -44.21
C GLN A 613 -21.36 -7.44 -43.56
N LEU A 614 -20.14 -6.97 -43.83
CA LEU A 614 -19.69 -5.65 -43.41
C LEU A 614 -20.59 -4.52 -43.97
N LEU A 615 -20.96 -4.60 -45.25
CA LEU A 615 -21.85 -3.59 -45.86
C LEU A 615 -23.29 -3.62 -45.32
N ARG A 616 -23.75 -4.75 -44.74
CA ARG A 616 -25.04 -4.79 -44.01
C ARG A 616 -24.95 -4.05 -42.71
N VAL A 617 -23.81 -4.14 -42.01
CA VAL A 617 -23.56 -3.46 -40.72
C VAL A 617 -23.22 -1.98 -40.96
N GLN A 618 -22.42 -1.70 -41.98
CA GLN A 618 -21.95 -0.36 -42.36
C GLN A 618 -22.19 -0.12 -43.89
N PRO A 619 -23.42 0.26 -44.30
CA PRO A 619 -23.74 0.44 -45.70
C PRO A 619 -22.88 1.47 -46.42
N GLY A 620 -22.32 2.43 -45.71
CA GLY A 620 -21.46 3.50 -46.25
C GLY A 620 -19.96 3.16 -46.36
N ASN A 621 -19.49 1.97 -45.97
CA ASN A 621 -18.07 1.66 -45.93
C ASN A 621 -17.39 1.65 -47.33
N PRO A 622 -16.53 2.66 -47.64
CA PRO A 622 -15.96 2.79 -49.00
C PRO A 622 -14.92 1.72 -49.29
N GLN A 623 -14.17 1.28 -48.28
CA GLN A 623 -13.10 0.30 -48.43
C GLN A 623 -13.66 -1.09 -48.77
N ALA A 624 -14.75 -1.48 -48.08
CA ALA A 624 -15.45 -2.72 -48.36
C ALA A 624 -16.03 -2.74 -49.78
N ARG A 625 -16.63 -1.64 -50.23
CA ARG A 625 -17.15 -1.52 -51.63
C ARG A 625 -16.04 -1.61 -52.67
N ALA A 626 -14.92 -0.89 -52.43
CA ALA A 626 -13.80 -0.90 -53.36
C ALA A 626 -13.19 -2.29 -53.47
N LEU A 627 -12.96 -2.99 -52.37
CA LEU A 627 -12.40 -4.34 -52.37
C LEU A 627 -13.38 -5.34 -52.98
N LEU A 628 -14.67 -5.25 -52.71
CA LEU A 628 -15.67 -6.11 -53.32
C LEU A 628 -15.73 -5.94 -54.85
N ALA A 629 -15.62 -4.71 -55.36
CA ALA A 629 -15.54 -4.43 -56.81
C ALA A 629 -14.29 -5.01 -57.47
N GLN A 630 -13.15 -5.05 -56.76
CA GLN A 630 -11.90 -5.66 -57.23
C GLN A 630 -11.98 -7.20 -57.31
N LEU A 631 -12.76 -7.83 -56.46
CA LEU A 631 -12.92 -9.28 -56.45
C LEU A 631 -13.74 -9.78 -57.64
N GLY A 632 -14.48 -8.90 -58.26
CA GLY A 632 -15.37 -9.23 -59.39
C GLY A 632 -16.62 -10.02 -58.94
N PRO A 633 -17.55 -10.27 -59.85
CA PRO A 633 -18.77 -11.03 -59.58
C PRO A 633 -18.47 -12.51 -59.29
#